data_da4c78c3430db6d21a70ea827fecb515
#
_entry.id   da4c78c3430db6d21a70ea827fecb515
#
_cell.length_a   1.000
_cell.length_b   1.000
_cell.length_c   1.000
_cell.angle_alpha   90.00
_cell.angle_beta   90.00
_cell.angle_gamma   90.00
#
_symmetry.space_group_name_H-M   'P 1'
#
loop_
_entity.id
_entity.type
_entity.pdbx_description
1 polymer ?
#
loop_
_entity_poly.entity_id
_entity_poly.type
_entity_poly.pdbx_seq_one_letter_code
_entity_poly.pdbx_strand_id
1 'polypeptide(L)'
;MTGSKPVRRFKRSREARDLVLARSEFKCEYDKCTGMPPDVDSQGKPILQVDHILPLSEGGSDRPSNMIAICPNCHVAKTIGQNKKITAKHFLQIVTKKEKYLSQKI
;
A
#
# COMPACT_ATOMS: atom_id res chain seq x y z
N MET A 1 12.87 -28.43 -0.24
CA MET A 1 12.68 -28.01 -0.64
C MET A 1 12.31 -26.78 -0.66
N THR A 2 12.26 -26.03 -0.79
CA THR A 2 11.38 -24.97 -0.94
C THR A 2 11.42 -23.91 0.12
N GLY A 3 12.12 -24.09 1.20
CA GLY A 3 12.04 -23.21 2.35
C GLY A 3 12.62 -21.83 2.17
N SER A 4 13.55 -21.65 1.23
CA SER A 4 14.22 -20.36 1.07
C SER A 4 13.35 -19.29 0.40
N LYS A 5 12.36 -19.70 -0.37
CA LYS A 5 11.55 -18.73 -1.12
C LYS A 5 10.72 -17.79 -0.26
N PRO A 6 10.06 -18.26 0.80
CA PRO A 6 9.29 -17.34 1.65
C PRO A 6 10.16 -16.28 2.30
N VAL A 7 11.38 -16.63 2.70
CA VAL A 7 12.28 -15.67 3.34
C VAL A 7 12.65 -14.57 2.36
N ARG A 8 12.99 -14.94 1.13
CA ARG A 8 13.37 -13.96 0.11
C ARG A 8 12.19 -13.05 -0.22
N ARG A 9 10.99 -13.60 -0.25
CA ARG A 9 9.80 -12.83 -0.54
C ARG A 9 9.53 -11.80 0.54
N PHE A 10 9.68 -12.17 1.82
CA PHE A 10 9.48 -11.26 2.93
C PHE A 10 10.48 -10.11 2.89
N LYS A 11 11.72 -10.40 2.53
CA LYS A 11 12.75 -9.36 2.47
C LYS A 11 12.41 -8.31 1.42
N ARG A 12 11.99 -8.76 0.23
CA ARG A 12 11.62 -7.81 -0.81
C ARG A 12 10.38 -7.02 -0.45
N SER A 13 9.44 -7.68 0.21
CA SER A 13 8.23 -7.03 0.67
C SER A 13 8.54 -5.89 1.62
N ARG A 14 9.52 -6.08 2.50
CA ARG A 14 9.93 -5.06 3.44
C ARG A 14 10.50 -3.84 2.74
N GLU A 15 11.37 -4.07 1.76
CA GLU A 15 11.96 -2.97 1.01
C GLU A 15 10.91 -2.19 0.24
N ALA A 16 10.01 -2.90 -0.41
CA ALA A 16 8.92 -2.27 -1.15
C ALA A 16 8.02 -1.48 -0.22
N ARG A 17 7.74 -2.05 0.96
CA ARG A 17 6.91 -1.39 1.96
C ARG A 17 7.51 -0.07 2.39
N ASP A 18 8.82 -0.06 2.66
CA ASP A 18 9.51 1.15 3.09
C ASP A 18 9.45 2.23 2.01
N LEU A 19 9.59 1.82 0.74
CA LEU A 19 9.50 2.77 -0.36
C LEU A 19 8.09 3.36 -0.48
N VAL A 20 7.07 2.54 -0.26
CA VAL A 20 5.68 3.01 -0.31
C VAL A 20 5.40 4.00 0.82
N LEU A 21 5.86 3.70 2.02
CA LEU A 21 5.69 4.61 3.15
C LEU A 21 6.39 5.94 2.90
N ALA A 22 7.59 5.90 2.34
CA ALA A 22 8.31 7.12 1.98
C ALA A 22 7.54 7.92 0.92
N ARG A 23 7.03 7.23 -0.09
CA ARG A 23 6.24 7.87 -1.14
C ARG A 23 5.01 8.55 -0.57
N SER A 24 4.37 7.92 0.39
CA SER A 24 3.14 8.44 0.98
C SER A 24 3.40 9.58 1.95
N GLU A 25 4.66 9.81 2.34
CA GLU A 25 5.04 10.77 3.36
C GLU A 25 4.31 10.48 4.67
N PHE A 26 4.09 9.18 4.94
CA PHE A 26 3.41 8.69 6.15
C PHE A 26 2.00 9.23 6.30
N LYS A 27 1.32 9.37 5.17
CA LYS A 27 -0.10 9.75 5.13
C LYS A 27 -0.86 8.70 4.33
N CYS A 28 -2.16 8.57 4.61
CA CYS A 28 -3.01 7.70 3.82
C CYS A 28 -3.02 8.19 2.38
N GLU A 29 -2.73 7.31 1.44
CA GLU A 29 -2.65 7.69 0.03
C GLU A 29 -4.01 7.76 -0.66
N TYR A 30 -5.06 7.28 -0.02
CA TYR A 30 -6.39 7.36 -0.61
C TYR A 30 -6.89 8.80 -0.51
N ASP A 31 -7.11 9.42 -1.65
CA ASP A 31 -7.50 10.83 -1.70
C ASP A 31 -8.92 11.09 -1.18
N LYS A 32 -9.70 10.04 -1.02
CA LYS A 32 -11.05 10.15 -0.45
C LYS A 32 -11.10 9.70 1.01
N CYS A 33 -9.95 9.60 1.65
CA CYS A 33 -9.89 9.24 3.05
C CYS A 33 -10.58 10.31 3.89
N THR A 34 -11.49 9.88 4.78
CA THR A 34 -12.24 10.82 5.61
C THR A 34 -11.52 11.17 6.90
N GLY A 35 -10.39 10.57 7.15
CA GLY A 35 -9.58 10.86 8.34
C GLY A 35 -8.88 9.61 8.83
N MET A 36 -7.61 9.78 9.18
CA MET A 36 -6.82 8.71 9.76
C MET A 36 -7.15 8.57 11.25
N PRO A 37 -6.88 7.40 11.84
CA PRO A 37 -7.06 7.25 13.29
C PRO A 37 -6.30 8.34 14.05
N PRO A 38 -6.88 8.88 15.12
CA PRO A 38 -6.27 10.01 15.85
C PRO A 38 -5.19 9.56 16.84
N ASP A 39 -4.41 8.57 16.49
CA ASP A 39 -3.38 8.01 17.36
C ASP A 39 -2.17 7.66 16.51
N VAL A 40 -1.10 7.29 17.18
CA VAL A 40 0.13 6.86 16.52
C VAL A 40 0.49 5.46 17.02
N ASP A 41 1.40 4.80 16.29
CA ASP A 41 1.85 3.48 16.68
C ASP A 41 2.91 3.57 17.79
N SER A 42 3.44 2.44 18.22
CA SER A 42 4.41 2.38 19.31
C SER A 42 5.70 3.14 19.02
N GLN A 43 5.94 3.49 17.75
CA GLN A 43 7.12 4.25 17.36
C GLN A 43 6.81 5.71 17.09
N GLY A 44 5.62 6.16 17.44
CA GLY A 44 5.23 7.54 17.27
C GLY A 44 4.84 7.92 15.85
N LYS A 45 4.56 6.95 15.00
CA LYS A 45 4.22 7.21 13.60
C LYS A 45 2.74 7.00 13.33
N PRO A 46 2.19 7.68 12.31
CA PRO A 46 0.79 7.47 11.94
C PRO A 46 0.49 6.00 11.68
N ILE A 47 -0.71 5.58 12.03
CA ILE A 47 -1.12 4.18 11.86
C ILE A 47 -1.49 3.96 10.40
N LEU A 48 -0.60 3.30 9.66
CA LEU A 48 -0.79 3.00 8.25
C LEU A 48 -0.49 1.53 8.00
N GLN A 49 -1.12 1.00 6.97
CA GLN A 49 -0.86 -0.34 6.48
C GLN A 49 -0.47 -0.23 5.01
N VAL A 50 0.50 -1.03 4.60
CA VAL A 50 0.86 -1.12 3.18
C VAL A 50 0.19 -2.37 2.64
N ASP A 51 -0.69 -2.19 1.66
CA ASP A 51 -1.51 -3.26 1.12
C ASP A 51 -1.23 -3.46 -0.35
N HIS A 52 -1.34 -4.70 -0.81
CA HIS A 52 -1.25 -5.01 -2.24
C HIS A 52 -2.59 -4.70 -2.89
N ILE A 53 -2.57 -3.89 -3.94
CA ILE A 53 -3.80 -3.50 -4.64
C ILE A 53 -4.41 -4.71 -5.34
N LEU A 54 -3.59 -5.42 -6.13
CA LEU A 54 -3.97 -6.72 -6.65
C LEU A 54 -3.29 -7.77 -5.77
N PRO A 55 -4.05 -8.65 -5.13
CA PRO A 55 -3.46 -9.64 -4.23
C PRO A 55 -2.39 -10.49 -4.90
N LEU A 56 -1.37 -10.87 -4.14
CA LEU A 56 -0.32 -11.75 -4.65
C LEU A 56 -0.89 -13.07 -5.15
N SER A 57 -1.92 -13.58 -4.48
CA SER A 57 -2.58 -14.82 -4.87
C SER A 57 -3.28 -14.73 -6.23
N GLU A 58 -3.52 -13.50 -6.70
CA GLU A 58 -4.20 -13.28 -7.97
C GLU A 58 -3.24 -12.73 -9.03
N GLY A 59 -1.94 -12.90 -8.80
CA GLY A 59 -0.94 -12.47 -9.77
C GLY A 59 -0.40 -11.08 -9.55
N GLY A 60 -0.73 -10.43 -8.45
CA GLY A 60 -0.21 -9.11 -8.14
C GLY A 60 1.27 -9.17 -7.83
N SER A 61 1.98 -8.08 -8.10
CA SER A 61 3.41 -8.00 -7.84
C SER A 61 3.68 -7.47 -6.45
N ASP A 62 4.90 -7.77 -5.95
CA ASP A 62 5.35 -7.29 -4.65
C ASP A 62 6.23 -6.07 -4.85
N ARG A 63 5.72 -5.11 -5.61
CA ARG A 63 6.42 -3.88 -5.96
C ARG A 63 5.61 -2.66 -5.57
N PRO A 64 6.28 -1.51 -5.33
CA PRO A 64 5.55 -0.29 -4.97
C PRO A 64 4.45 0.10 -5.96
N SER A 65 4.59 -0.25 -7.23
CA SER A 65 3.57 0.06 -8.23
C SER A 65 2.26 -0.70 -8.01
N ASN A 66 2.27 -1.74 -7.17
CA ASN A 66 1.08 -2.51 -6.82
C ASN A 66 0.74 -2.40 -5.33
N MET A 67 1.32 -1.42 -4.64
CA MET A 67 1.14 -1.31 -3.19
C MET A 67 0.73 0.10 -2.83
N ILE A 68 -0.06 0.24 -1.78
CA ILE A 68 -0.56 1.54 -1.35
C ILE A 68 -0.52 1.61 0.18
N ALA A 69 -0.17 2.79 0.70
CA ALA A 69 -0.18 3.04 2.14
C ALA A 69 -1.54 3.64 2.48
N ILE A 70 -2.31 2.93 3.29
CA ILE A 70 -3.65 3.37 3.67
C ILE A 70 -3.87 3.16 5.16
N CYS A 71 -4.75 3.98 5.74
CA CYS A 71 -5.10 3.82 7.13
C CYS A 71 -6.05 2.63 7.30
N PRO A 72 -6.24 2.14 8.54
CA PRO A 72 -7.10 0.98 8.77
C PRO A 72 -8.52 1.16 8.26
N ASN A 73 -9.06 2.37 8.33
CA ASN A 73 -10.42 2.62 7.84
C ASN A 73 -10.52 2.40 6.33
N CYS A 74 -9.53 2.89 5.58
CA CYS A 74 -9.52 2.72 4.14
C CYS A 74 -9.21 1.28 3.76
N HIS A 75 -8.39 0.59 4.55
CA HIS A 75 -8.11 -0.83 4.32
C HIS A 75 -9.39 -1.66 4.45
N VAL A 76 -10.18 -1.39 5.48
CA VAL A 76 -11.44 -2.09 5.67
C VAL A 76 -12.38 -1.82 4.50
N ALA A 77 -12.47 -0.56 4.05
CA ALA A 77 -13.33 -0.22 2.93
C ALA A 77 -12.93 -0.96 1.66
N LYS A 78 -11.62 -1.10 1.42
CA LYS A 78 -11.13 -1.83 0.26
C LYS A 78 -11.41 -3.32 0.36
N THR A 79 -11.38 -3.87 1.58
CA THR A 79 -11.48 -5.31 1.79
C THR A 79 -12.92 -5.80 1.81
N ILE A 80 -13.81 -5.09 2.51
CA ILE A 80 -15.19 -5.55 2.68
C ILE A 80 -16.23 -4.52 2.23
N GLY A 81 -15.79 -3.40 1.67
CA GLY A 81 -16.72 -2.38 1.23
C GLY A 81 -17.55 -2.83 0.04
N GLN A 82 -18.74 -2.26 -0.07
CA GLN A 82 -19.64 -2.54 -1.17
C GLN A 82 -19.00 -2.23 -2.51
N ASN A 83 -18.16 -1.21 -2.56
CA ASN A 83 -17.53 -0.76 -3.80
C ASN A 83 -16.05 -1.15 -3.88
N LYS A 84 -15.69 -2.28 -3.28
CA LYS A 84 -14.28 -2.65 -3.15
C LYS A 84 -13.54 -2.74 -4.49
N LYS A 85 -14.19 -3.18 -5.55
CA LYS A 85 -13.54 -3.28 -6.86
C LYS A 85 -13.24 -1.91 -7.45
N ILE A 86 -14.20 -0.99 -7.30
CA ILE A 86 -14.02 0.37 -7.78
C ILE A 86 -12.93 1.06 -6.96
N THR A 87 -12.92 0.84 -5.66
CA THR A 87 -11.92 1.41 -4.77
C THR A 87 -10.52 0.91 -5.13
N ALA A 88 -10.36 -0.39 -5.38
CA ALA A 88 -9.08 -0.95 -5.76
C ALA A 88 -8.58 -0.36 -7.08
N LYS A 89 -9.47 -0.19 -8.04
CA LYS A 89 -9.11 0.42 -9.32
C LYS A 89 -8.64 1.86 -9.13
N HIS A 90 -9.31 2.59 -8.26
CA HIS A 90 -8.94 3.97 -7.95
C HIS A 90 -7.59 4.02 -7.26
N PHE A 91 -7.33 3.11 -6.32
CA PHE A 91 -6.02 3.00 -5.67
C PHE A 91 -4.92 2.81 -6.71
N LEU A 92 -5.16 1.93 -7.67
CA LEU A 92 -4.16 1.67 -8.71
C LEU A 92 -3.88 2.93 -9.52
N GLN A 93 -4.89 3.71 -9.82
CA GLN A 93 -4.71 4.98 -10.53
C GLN A 93 -3.86 5.96 -9.74
N ILE A 94 -4.11 6.08 -8.44
CA ILE A 94 -3.35 6.96 -7.56
C ILE A 94 -1.87 6.55 -7.56
N VAL A 95 -1.62 5.28 -7.32
CA VAL A 95 -0.25 4.76 -7.20
C VAL A 95 0.49 4.87 -8.52
N THR A 96 -0.17 4.52 -9.62
CA THR A 96 0.44 4.60 -10.95
C THR A 96 0.90 6.03 -11.25
N LYS A 97 0.06 7.00 -10.92
CA LYS A 97 0.39 8.40 -11.14
C LYS A 97 1.59 8.84 -10.31
N LYS A 98 1.62 8.44 -9.03
CA LYS A 98 2.73 8.80 -8.14
C LYS A 98 4.04 8.16 -8.57
N GLU A 99 4.00 6.87 -8.95
CA GLU A 99 5.21 6.17 -9.38
C GLU A 99 5.75 6.77 -10.67
N LYS A 100 4.87 7.15 -11.57
CA LYS A 100 5.28 7.80 -12.82
C LYS A 100 5.95 9.14 -12.53
N TYR A 101 5.40 9.91 -11.62
CA TYR A 101 5.97 11.19 -11.23
C TYR A 101 7.37 11.00 -10.63
N LEU A 102 7.52 10.04 -9.73
CA LEU A 102 8.81 9.80 -9.09
C LEU A 102 9.86 9.33 -10.09
N SER A 103 9.50 8.49 -11.05
CA SER A 103 10.46 8.02 -12.04
C SER A 103 10.89 9.15 -12.99
N GLN A 104 10.05 10.15 -13.20
CA GLN A 104 10.40 11.29 -14.03
C GLN A 104 11.35 12.27 -13.34
N LYS A 105 11.43 12.21 -12.01
CA LYS A 105 12.33 13.11 -11.29
C LYS A 105 13.77 12.64 -11.31
N ILE A 106 13.99 11.42 -11.70
CA ILE A 106 15.33 10.89 -11.83
C ILE A 106 15.87 11.19 -13.22
#